data_4d6dd4f2f622232277f441a4aa0ac988
#
_entry.id   4d6dd4f2f622232277f441a4aa0ac988
#
_cell.length_a   1.000
_cell.length_b   1.000
_cell.length_c   1.000
_cell.angle_alpha   90.00
_cell.angle_beta   90.00
_cell.angle_gamma   90.00
#
_symmetry.space_group_name_H-M   'P 1'
#
loop_
_entity.id
_entity.type
_entity.pdbx_description
1 polymer ?
#
loop_
_entity_poly.entity_id
_entity_poly.type
_entity_poly.pdbx_seq_one_letter_code
_entity_poly.pdbx_strand_id
1 'polypeptide(L)'
;MKNFEKYERSYFMPPVPCYDWVKKDHIEKPPVWCSVDLRDGNQALIEPMSLEEKIEFFQMLLDVGFKQIEVGFPAASETEYQFLRTLIEQNMIPEDVTIQVLTQAREHIIKRTLKRSKERRMRSFICIIQLLSHRENKCLKRIKKKSKKLR
;
A
#
# COMPACT_ATOMS: atom_id res chain seq x y z
N MET A 1 -35.58 -0.37 -19.30
CA MET A 1 -34.13 -0.69 -19.38
C MET A 1 -33.99 -2.10 -19.96
N LYS A 2 -33.34 -2.24 -21.12
CA LYS A 2 -33.20 -3.55 -21.79
C LYS A 2 -31.97 -4.37 -21.36
N ASN A 3 -31.30 -4.09 -20.27
CA ASN A 3 -30.06 -4.79 -19.92
C ASN A 3 -29.96 -5.11 -18.41
N PHE A 4 -31.09 -5.15 -17.71
CA PHE A 4 -31.06 -5.50 -16.26
C PHE A 4 -30.68 -6.98 -16.06
N GLU A 5 -30.88 -7.83 -17.05
CA GLU A 5 -30.51 -9.27 -17.06
C GLU A 5 -28.99 -9.48 -16.99
N LYS A 6 -28.17 -8.43 -17.25
CA LYS A 6 -26.71 -8.48 -17.06
C LYS A 6 -26.29 -8.46 -15.60
N TYR A 7 -27.17 -8.05 -14.71
CA TYR A 7 -26.89 -7.95 -13.28
C TYR A 7 -27.36 -9.22 -12.60
N GLU A 8 -26.48 -10.17 -12.50
CA GLU A 8 -26.72 -11.36 -11.68
C GLU A 8 -26.57 -11.02 -10.19
N ARG A 9 -27.37 -11.65 -9.37
CA ARG A 9 -27.25 -11.53 -7.92
C ARG A 9 -25.97 -12.24 -7.48
N SER A 10 -24.87 -11.51 -7.36
CA SER A 10 -23.65 -12.03 -6.78
C SER A 10 -23.78 -11.99 -5.26
N TYR A 11 -24.07 -13.14 -4.69
CA TYR A 11 -24.00 -13.34 -3.26
C TYR A 11 -22.65 -14.00 -2.93
N PHE A 12 -21.79 -13.25 -2.27
CA PHE A 12 -20.52 -13.78 -1.78
C PHE A 12 -20.67 -14.04 -0.28
N MET A 13 -20.72 -15.30 0.09
CA MET A 13 -20.61 -15.70 1.48
C MET A 13 -19.14 -15.92 1.79
N PRO A 14 -18.57 -15.32 2.84
CA PRO A 14 -17.21 -15.61 3.25
C PRO A 14 -17.05 -17.12 3.47
N PRO A 15 -15.94 -17.72 3.00
CA PRO A 15 -15.75 -19.16 3.10
C PRO A 15 -15.63 -19.65 4.56
N VAL A 16 -15.33 -18.74 5.48
CA VAL A 16 -15.31 -19.00 6.92
C VAL A 16 -16.06 -17.90 7.64
N PRO A 17 -17.12 -18.20 8.38
CA PRO A 17 -17.80 -17.22 9.22
C PRO A 17 -16.85 -16.73 10.31
N CYS A 18 -16.61 -15.42 10.36
CA CYS A 18 -15.83 -14.78 11.41
C CYS A 18 -16.76 -13.90 12.24
N TYR A 19 -17.14 -14.37 13.40
CA TYR A 19 -18.03 -13.66 14.31
C TYR A 19 -17.31 -13.03 15.51
N ASP A 20 -15.99 -13.14 15.60
CA ASP A 20 -15.23 -12.70 16.76
C ASP A 20 -15.36 -11.20 17.02
N TRP A 21 -15.45 -10.41 15.94
CA TRP A 21 -15.68 -8.97 16.03
C TRP A 21 -17.12 -8.59 16.39
N VAL A 22 -18.12 -9.43 16.02
CA VAL A 22 -19.55 -9.22 16.32
C VAL A 22 -19.87 -9.53 17.77
N LYS A 23 -19.11 -10.43 18.39
CA LYS A 23 -19.30 -10.83 19.80
C LYS A 23 -18.73 -9.81 20.77
N LYS A 24 -17.90 -8.88 20.31
CA LYS A 24 -17.33 -7.84 21.14
C LYS A 24 -18.30 -6.67 21.25
N ASP A 25 -18.57 -6.23 22.44
CA ASP A 25 -19.40 -5.06 22.75
C ASP A 25 -18.60 -3.74 22.71
N HIS A 26 -17.27 -3.82 22.75
CA HIS A 26 -16.37 -2.67 22.67
C HIS A 26 -15.02 -3.03 22.05
N ILE A 27 -14.28 -2.00 21.65
CA ILE A 27 -12.93 -2.13 21.12
C ILE A 27 -11.94 -2.17 22.29
N GLU A 28 -11.25 -3.28 22.46
CA GLU A 28 -10.26 -3.48 23.54
C GLU A 28 -8.89 -2.83 23.24
N LYS A 29 -8.56 -2.71 21.96
CA LYS A 29 -7.28 -2.11 21.50
C LYS A 29 -7.57 -1.07 20.43
N PRO A 30 -6.93 0.10 20.48
CA PRO A 30 -7.09 1.09 19.43
C PRO A 30 -6.62 0.54 18.07
N PRO A 31 -7.27 0.92 16.96
CA PRO A 31 -6.80 0.58 15.62
C PRO A 31 -5.45 1.26 15.35
N VAL A 32 -4.62 0.61 14.55
CA VAL A 32 -3.42 1.26 14.04
C VAL A 32 -3.82 2.17 12.89
N TRP A 33 -3.55 3.45 13.04
CA TRP A 33 -3.81 4.45 12.01
C TRP A 33 -2.73 4.41 10.94
N CYS A 34 -3.16 4.42 9.68
CA CYS A 34 -2.29 4.57 8.53
C CYS A 34 -2.58 5.90 7.84
N SER A 35 -1.58 6.78 7.72
CA SER A 35 -1.70 7.95 6.87
C SER A 35 -1.58 7.56 5.40
N VAL A 36 -2.47 8.09 4.57
CA VAL A 36 -2.45 7.95 3.11
C VAL A 36 -2.25 9.30 2.41
N ASP A 37 -1.95 10.34 3.16
CA ASP A 37 -1.86 11.72 2.69
C ASP A 37 -0.80 11.91 1.62
N LEU A 38 0.39 11.32 1.81
CA LEU A 38 1.51 11.39 0.87
C LEU A 38 1.26 10.66 -0.45
N ARG A 39 0.28 9.76 -0.51
CA ARG A 39 -0.11 9.08 -1.74
C ARG A 39 -1.45 9.58 -2.24
N ASP A 40 -2.56 9.24 -1.57
CA ASP A 40 -3.92 9.52 -2.04
C ASP A 40 -4.26 11.01 -1.89
N GLY A 41 -3.88 11.59 -0.76
CA GLY A 41 -4.00 13.04 -0.52
C GLY A 41 -3.22 13.85 -1.54
N ASN A 42 -1.96 13.51 -1.78
CA ASN A 42 -1.13 14.18 -2.78
C ASN A 42 -1.69 14.08 -4.21
N GLN A 43 -2.33 12.96 -4.56
CA GLN A 43 -2.99 12.80 -5.87
C GLN A 43 -4.22 13.69 -6.05
N ALA A 44 -4.83 14.14 -4.96
CA ALA A 44 -5.99 15.04 -5.01
C ALA A 44 -5.59 16.53 -5.19
N LEU A 45 -4.31 16.86 -5.04
CA LEU A 45 -3.83 18.23 -5.23
C LEU A 45 -3.77 18.59 -6.70
N ILE A 46 -4.08 19.86 -7.03
CA ILE A 46 -3.94 20.41 -8.38
C ILE A 46 -2.46 20.41 -8.79
N GLU A 47 -1.59 20.83 -7.87
CA GLU A 47 -0.14 20.73 -7.98
C GLU A 47 0.35 19.73 -6.93
N PRO A 48 0.83 18.56 -7.35
CA PRO A 48 1.40 17.58 -6.43
C PRO A 48 2.63 18.13 -5.70
N MET A 49 2.81 17.69 -4.45
CA MET A 49 3.95 18.10 -3.63
C MET A 49 5.30 17.81 -4.32
N SER A 50 6.23 18.74 -4.18
CA SER A 50 7.64 18.56 -4.51
C SER A 50 8.30 17.51 -3.62
N LEU A 51 9.55 17.16 -3.92
CA LEU A 51 10.33 16.24 -3.09
C LEU A 51 10.53 16.79 -1.66
N GLU A 52 10.86 18.06 -1.56
CA GLU A 52 11.13 18.76 -0.31
C GLU A 52 9.87 18.82 0.56
N GLU A 53 8.75 19.21 -0.01
CA GLU A 53 7.46 19.27 0.66
C GLU A 53 7.02 17.88 1.17
N LYS A 54 7.27 16.82 0.40
CA LYS A 54 6.98 15.45 0.83
C LYS A 54 7.84 15.02 1.99
N ILE A 55 9.11 15.41 2.02
CA ILE A 55 10.03 15.10 3.13
C ILE A 55 9.57 15.81 4.40
N GLU A 56 9.25 17.10 4.31
CA GLU A 56 8.74 17.88 5.43
C GLU A 56 7.43 17.31 5.96
N PHE A 57 6.50 16.98 5.06
CA PHE A 57 5.23 16.38 5.43
C PHE A 57 5.40 14.99 6.07
N PHE A 58 6.33 14.19 5.57
CA PHE A 58 6.67 12.90 6.19
C PHE A 58 7.16 13.08 7.63
N GLN A 59 8.03 14.05 7.87
CA GLN A 59 8.50 14.37 9.22
C GLN A 59 7.35 14.81 10.13
N MET A 60 6.46 15.66 9.65
CA MET A 60 5.25 16.06 10.39
C MET A 60 4.40 14.85 10.77
N LEU A 61 4.20 13.88 9.87
CA LEU A 61 3.44 12.66 10.17
C LEU A 61 4.12 11.80 11.26
N LEU A 62 5.45 11.77 11.29
CA LEU A 62 6.20 11.12 12.37
C LEU A 62 5.99 11.85 13.71
N ASP A 63 6.01 13.17 13.70
CA ASP A 63 5.83 14.00 14.90
C ASP A 63 4.40 13.89 15.46
N VAL A 64 3.39 13.74 14.60
CA VAL A 64 2.01 13.40 14.98
C VAL A 64 1.90 12.00 15.59
N GLY A 65 2.85 11.11 15.27
CA GLY A 65 2.92 9.78 15.86
C GLY A 65 2.37 8.66 15.01
N PHE A 66 2.17 8.85 13.70
CA PHE A 66 1.76 7.77 12.81
C PHE A 66 2.79 6.64 12.78
N LYS A 67 2.31 5.39 12.91
CA LYS A 67 3.14 4.17 12.86
C LYS A 67 3.02 3.41 11.54
N GLN A 68 2.06 3.79 10.72
CA GLN A 68 1.93 3.32 9.34
C GLN A 68 1.71 4.50 8.41
N ILE A 69 2.51 4.59 7.34
CA ILE A 69 2.47 5.71 6.39
C ILE A 69 2.59 5.15 4.98
N GLU A 70 1.60 5.44 4.13
CA GLU A 70 1.66 5.14 2.70
C GLU A 70 2.38 6.28 1.98
N VAL A 71 3.62 6.03 1.56
CA VAL A 71 4.53 7.07 1.06
C VAL A 71 4.38 7.36 -0.43
N GLY A 72 3.70 6.51 -1.20
CA GLY A 72 3.43 6.77 -2.60
C GLY A 72 3.56 5.57 -3.52
N PHE A 73 3.69 5.85 -4.83
CA PHE A 73 3.85 4.85 -5.88
C PHE A 73 5.20 5.02 -6.61
N PRO A 74 6.28 4.41 -6.10
CA PRO A 74 7.64 4.64 -6.61
C PRO A 74 7.84 4.29 -8.09
N ALA A 75 6.95 3.48 -8.68
CA ALA A 75 7.03 3.13 -10.09
C ALA A 75 6.29 4.13 -11.00
N ALA A 76 5.51 5.07 -10.45
CA ALA A 76 4.70 6.00 -11.22
C ALA A 76 5.51 7.17 -11.79
N SER A 77 6.36 7.80 -10.96
CA SER A 77 7.14 8.97 -11.37
C SER A 77 8.54 8.97 -10.77
N GLU A 78 9.37 9.87 -11.25
CA GLU A 78 10.71 10.05 -10.72
C GLU A 78 10.70 10.69 -9.34
N THR A 79 9.81 11.66 -9.09
CA THR A 79 9.64 12.29 -7.78
C THR A 79 9.27 11.24 -6.71
N GLU A 80 8.31 10.36 -7.01
CA GLU A 80 7.91 9.27 -6.12
C GLU A 80 9.07 8.29 -5.82
N TYR A 81 9.89 8.05 -6.84
CA TYR A 81 11.07 7.22 -6.70
C TYR A 81 12.13 7.88 -5.82
N GLN A 82 12.47 9.15 -6.11
CA GLN A 82 13.47 9.91 -5.36
C GLN A 82 13.05 10.08 -3.90
N PHE A 83 11.77 10.36 -3.65
CA PHE A 83 11.24 10.46 -2.30
C PHE A 83 11.49 9.18 -1.49
N LEU A 84 11.08 8.01 -2.01
CA LEU A 84 11.33 6.74 -1.34
C LEU A 84 12.82 6.48 -1.12
N ARG A 85 13.66 6.78 -2.13
CA ARG A 85 15.11 6.62 -2.02
C ARG A 85 15.71 7.52 -0.95
N THR A 86 15.30 8.78 -0.90
CA THR A 86 15.75 9.72 0.14
C THR A 86 15.42 9.23 1.54
N LEU A 87 14.18 8.76 1.77
CA LEU A 87 13.79 8.21 3.06
C LEU A 87 14.66 7.02 3.49
N ILE A 88 15.02 6.16 2.54
CA ILE A 88 15.85 4.97 2.80
C ILE A 88 17.31 5.35 3.00
N GLU A 89 17.90 6.13 2.09
CA GLU A 89 19.33 6.45 2.07
C GLU A 89 19.74 7.35 3.23
N GLN A 90 18.86 8.29 3.61
CA GLN A 90 19.10 9.17 4.74
C GLN A 90 18.64 8.57 6.09
N ASN A 91 18.18 7.31 6.07
CA ASN A 91 17.71 6.60 7.27
C ASN A 91 16.64 7.38 8.07
N MET A 92 15.71 8.00 7.34
CA MET A 92 14.66 8.84 7.94
C MET A 92 13.49 8.04 8.52
N ILE A 93 13.44 6.73 8.32
CA ILE A 93 12.36 5.85 8.75
C ILE A 93 12.69 5.27 10.12
N PRO A 94 11.96 5.63 11.21
CA PRO A 94 12.15 5.06 12.53
C PRO A 94 11.89 3.55 12.55
N GLU A 95 12.47 2.85 13.53
CA GLU A 95 12.36 1.38 13.62
C GLU A 95 10.93 0.89 13.90
N ASP A 96 10.13 1.70 14.57
CA ASP A 96 8.75 1.40 14.95
C ASP A 96 7.72 1.88 13.91
N VAL A 97 8.18 2.49 12.81
CA VAL A 97 7.33 2.95 11.70
C VAL A 97 7.39 2.00 10.53
N THR A 98 6.23 1.68 9.99
CA THR A 98 6.07 0.85 8.78
C THR A 98 5.67 1.75 7.63
N ILE A 99 6.50 1.82 6.60
CA ILE A 99 6.11 2.48 5.35
C ILE A 99 5.45 1.50 4.39
N GLN A 100 4.50 2.00 3.64
CA GLN A 100 3.76 1.26 2.64
C GLN A 100 3.94 1.93 1.27
N VAL A 101 4.04 1.14 0.22
CA VAL A 101 4.11 1.63 -1.15
C VAL A 101 3.07 0.96 -2.02
N LEU A 102 2.48 1.75 -2.91
CA LEU A 102 1.57 1.27 -3.92
C LEU A 102 2.34 0.58 -5.05
N THR A 103 1.80 -0.50 -5.57
CA THR A 103 2.26 -1.11 -6.82
C THR A 103 1.11 -1.74 -7.59
N GLN A 104 1.18 -1.70 -8.91
CA GLN A 104 0.23 -2.42 -9.74
C GLN A 104 0.59 -3.91 -9.80
N ALA A 105 -0.41 -4.80 -9.91
CA ALA A 105 -0.24 -6.25 -10.01
C ALA A 105 0.29 -6.72 -11.39
N ARG A 106 1.24 -5.98 -11.97
CA ARG A 106 1.95 -6.31 -13.21
C ARG A 106 3.37 -6.74 -12.89
N GLU A 107 3.82 -7.85 -13.45
CA GLU A 107 5.12 -8.45 -13.11
C GLU A 107 6.27 -7.45 -13.25
N HIS A 108 6.32 -6.68 -14.34
CA HIS A 108 7.39 -5.70 -14.58
C HIS A 108 7.34 -4.52 -13.59
N ILE A 109 6.14 -4.06 -13.20
CA ILE A 109 5.97 -2.98 -12.21
C ILE A 109 6.38 -3.47 -10.83
N ILE A 110 5.95 -4.68 -10.45
CA ILE A 110 6.34 -5.29 -9.17
C ILE A 110 7.86 -5.46 -9.09
N LYS A 111 8.49 -5.96 -10.16
CA LYS A 111 9.96 -6.07 -10.23
C LYS A 111 10.64 -4.71 -10.09
N ARG A 112 10.11 -3.68 -10.75
CA ARG A 112 10.62 -2.31 -10.68
C ARG A 112 10.50 -1.75 -9.26
N THR A 113 9.35 -1.90 -8.62
CA THR A 113 9.11 -1.47 -7.23
C THR A 113 10.05 -2.20 -6.27
N LEU A 114 10.16 -3.53 -6.37
CA LEU A 114 11.04 -4.33 -5.51
C LEU A 114 12.52 -3.99 -5.72
N LYS A 115 12.96 -3.73 -6.95
CA LYS A 115 14.35 -3.32 -7.23
C LYS A 115 14.68 -1.96 -6.61
N ARG A 116 13.70 -1.04 -6.61
CA ARG A 116 13.84 0.31 -6.05
C ARG A 116 13.75 0.34 -4.52
N SER A 117 13.19 -0.70 -3.93
CA SER A 117 13.03 -0.87 -2.47
C SER A 117 14.15 -1.71 -1.83
N LYS A 118 15.06 -2.25 -2.63
CA LYS A 118 16.20 -3.04 -2.11
C LYS A 118 17.10 -2.12 -1.30
N GLU A 119 17.32 -2.48 -0.07
CA GLU A 119 18.37 -1.97 0.83
C GLU A 119 17.92 -1.46 2.20
N ARG A 120 16.83 -1.88 2.75
CA ARG A 120 16.52 -1.87 4.19
C ARG A 120 15.00 -1.85 4.46
N ARG A 121 14.60 -2.69 5.39
CA ARG A 121 13.41 -2.66 6.29
C ARG A 121 12.07 -2.12 5.74
N MET A 122 11.74 -2.34 4.49
CA MET A 122 10.34 -2.19 4.09
C MET A 122 9.55 -3.37 4.65
N ARG A 123 8.72 -3.13 5.64
CA ARG A 123 7.93 -4.18 6.30
C ARG A 123 6.61 -4.49 5.59
N SER A 124 6.13 -3.60 4.72
CA SER A 124 4.86 -3.80 4.06
C SER A 124 4.83 -3.24 2.63
N PHE A 125 4.22 -4.02 1.72
CA PHE A 125 3.85 -3.58 0.38
C PHE A 125 2.34 -3.67 0.24
N ILE A 126 1.68 -2.56 -0.08
CA ILE A 126 0.31 -2.61 -0.56
C ILE A 126 0.37 -2.85 -2.07
N CYS A 127 0.01 -4.05 -2.47
CA CYS A 127 -0.21 -4.36 -3.87
C CYS A 127 -1.68 -4.11 -4.18
N ILE A 128 -2.01 -3.03 -4.86
CA ILE A 128 -3.34 -2.87 -5.44
C ILE A 128 -3.46 -3.85 -6.59
N ILE A 129 -4.21 -4.91 -6.32
CA ILE A 129 -4.67 -5.84 -7.34
C ILE A 129 -5.90 -5.20 -7.96
N GLN A 130 -5.70 -4.57 -9.10
CA GLN A 130 -6.82 -4.27 -9.97
C GLN A 130 -7.35 -5.63 -10.46
N LEU A 131 -8.46 -6.08 -9.88
CA LEU A 131 -9.15 -7.32 -10.25
C LEU A 131 -9.75 -7.18 -11.66
N LEU A 132 -8.90 -7.22 -12.66
CA LEU A 132 -9.28 -7.34 -14.05
C LEU A 132 -8.78 -8.69 -14.56
N SER A 133 -9.68 -9.67 -14.49
CA SER A 133 -9.63 -10.96 -15.17
C SER A 133 -8.75 -12.10 -14.62
N HIS A 134 -9.16 -13.30 -14.95
CA HIS A 134 -8.62 -14.64 -14.62
C HIS A 134 -7.10 -14.84 -14.81
N ARG A 135 -6.39 -13.93 -15.50
CA ARG A 135 -4.95 -13.98 -15.73
C ARG A 135 -4.11 -13.56 -14.53
N GLU A 136 -4.69 -12.79 -13.61
CA GLU A 136 -3.97 -12.19 -12.47
C GLU A 136 -3.75 -13.15 -11.30
N ASN A 137 -4.57 -14.20 -11.18
CA ASN A 137 -4.38 -15.26 -10.18
C ASN A 137 -3.02 -15.97 -10.30
N LYS A 138 -2.40 -15.99 -11.48
CA LYS A 138 -1.03 -16.52 -11.66
C LYS A 138 0.03 -15.59 -11.07
N CYS A 139 -0.20 -14.28 -11.11
CA CYS A 139 0.73 -13.29 -10.56
C CYS A 139 0.79 -13.35 -9.03
N LEU A 140 -0.38 -13.44 -8.38
CA LEU A 140 -0.50 -13.60 -6.91
C LEU A 140 0.18 -14.88 -6.38
N LYS A 141 0.03 -16.00 -7.09
CA LYS A 141 0.71 -17.24 -6.72
C LYS A 141 2.23 -17.13 -6.81
N ARG A 142 2.76 -16.37 -7.79
CA ARG A 142 4.20 -16.12 -7.94
C ARG A 142 4.74 -15.15 -6.88
N ILE A 143 3.99 -14.13 -6.49
CA ILE A 143 4.37 -13.19 -5.42
C ILE A 143 4.45 -13.93 -4.08
N LYS A 144 3.43 -14.72 -3.72
CA LYS A 144 3.43 -15.54 -2.50
C LYS A 144 4.58 -16.54 -2.45
N LYS A 145 4.98 -17.09 -3.60
CA LYS A 145 6.11 -18.04 -3.69
C LYS A 145 7.48 -17.35 -3.54
N LYS A 146 7.60 -16.08 -3.95
CA LYS A 146 8.83 -15.28 -3.80
C LYS A 146 8.97 -14.67 -2.41
N SER A 147 7.88 -14.19 -1.79
CA SER A 147 7.94 -13.66 -0.43
C SER A 147 8.32 -14.72 0.61
N LYS A 148 7.96 -16.00 0.36
CA LYS A 148 8.42 -17.13 1.19
C LYS A 148 9.90 -17.49 1.00
N LYS A 149 10.55 -17.07 -0.10
CA LYS A 149 11.99 -17.30 -0.35
C LYS A 149 12.89 -16.18 0.20
N LEU A 150 12.30 -15.08 0.68
CA LEU A 150 13.00 -13.90 1.21
C LEU A 150 12.90 -13.82 2.75
N ARG A 151 12.29 -14.82 3.38
CA ARG A 151 12.35 -15.10 4.82
C ARG A 151 13.33 -16.27 5.05
#